data_aabad69d6cfd012560ddc8150e2667f4
#
_entry.id   aabad69d6cfd012560ddc8150e2667f4
#
_cell.length_a   1.000
_cell.length_b   1.000
_cell.length_c   1.000
_cell.angle_alpha   90.00
_cell.angle_beta   90.00
_cell.angle_gamma   90.00
#
_symmetry.space_group_name_H-M   'P 1'
#
loop_
_entity.id
_entity.type
_entity.pdbx_description
1 polymer ?
#
loop_
_entity_poly.entity_id
_entity_poly.type
_entity_poly.pdbx_seq_one_letter_code
_entity_poly.pdbx_strand_id
1 'polypeptide(L)'
;MTSRRTASLTVAGALAAAGVSLAVPGVPATADDTPGYSVRHISVDTLVGPNGDQPCTVTADVYTPDGASRRNRKPAILTTHGFGGDKADSNQTAVGKGFVQEGYVVLSYSGLGFGGSGCKIRLDDPAWDGKAGSQMLDVLAGERDFTDEDTGETGRIRYVARERAGDPRVGMIGGSYGGQIQYAVAMQDKRVDALVPIITWNDLEYSLAPNNTDLTGGVQTATPGVAKKQWTDLFFGAGIIDGVDDATVDPTRNVGCPNFADEVCPTALKLNTLGYPDADMRAIAERSSVAHYLERVKAPTLLVQGQKDTLFNLQEAVATYRGLRRQGTPVRMVWQSWGHSGSAPAPGELDFGAGSLRDSYLGRRFLDWMDHHVRGEDSAPQGPAFAYFRDWVRYDTSPAAAGTAVERAYAERKRFSQAPTASLFFTGDDALTPSADAVRAGSASYANAPGAPTSYSETSGLEGGQVDNPVSDGPGTFAAFTSAPLAQGVAIVGSPRLTLHLDAPLAAQTQAGGPLGQLVLFPKVYDVDPVGTPTLKNRLVSPVRVGDVTRPVKVQLPGIVHKVRKGHRIQVVLAASDFAYAGNDLVQPVTVTTGPDAPSVLRLPLTGDLVF
;
A
#
# COMPACT_ATOMS: atom_id res chain seq x y z
N MET A 1 -51.40 -30.31 -10.44
CA MET A 1 -50.10 -30.97 -10.27
C MET A 1 -49.08 -30.18 -11.08
N THR A 2 -48.48 -29.17 -10.49
CA THR A 2 -47.47 -28.29 -11.10
C THR A 2 -46.25 -28.33 -10.22
N SER A 3 -45.20 -28.97 -10.72
CA SER A 3 -43.91 -29.15 -10.10
C SER A 3 -43.16 -27.81 -10.06
N ARG A 4 -42.88 -27.30 -8.88
CA ARG A 4 -41.94 -26.19 -8.65
C ARG A 4 -40.50 -26.76 -8.75
N ARG A 5 -39.77 -26.31 -9.76
CA ARG A 5 -38.32 -26.50 -9.83
C ARG A 5 -37.65 -25.44 -8.97
N THR A 6 -37.05 -25.88 -7.89
CA THR A 6 -36.08 -25.10 -7.08
C THR A 6 -34.80 -24.94 -7.90
N ALA A 7 -34.46 -23.72 -8.24
CA ALA A 7 -33.15 -23.41 -8.80
C ALA A 7 -32.16 -23.22 -7.66
N SER A 8 -31.27 -24.19 -7.47
CA SER A 8 -30.10 -24.04 -6.63
C SER A 8 -29.08 -23.17 -7.36
N LEU A 9 -28.86 -21.95 -6.87
CA LEU A 9 -27.70 -21.17 -7.27
C LEU A 9 -26.46 -21.77 -6.61
N THR A 10 -25.69 -22.47 -7.41
CA THR A 10 -24.32 -22.85 -7.06
C THR A 10 -23.43 -21.63 -7.37
N VAL A 11 -23.09 -20.86 -6.37
CA VAL A 11 -21.99 -19.89 -6.45
C VAL A 11 -20.70 -20.67 -6.21
N ALA A 12 -20.15 -21.21 -7.29
CA ALA A 12 -18.77 -21.66 -7.30
C ALA A 12 -17.90 -20.44 -7.65
N GLY A 13 -17.56 -19.65 -6.64
CA GLY A 13 -16.54 -18.62 -6.76
C GLY A 13 -15.17 -19.29 -6.72
N ALA A 14 -14.49 -19.36 -7.87
CA ALA A 14 -13.07 -19.65 -7.91
C ALA A 14 -12.31 -18.45 -7.35
N LEU A 15 -12.03 -18.46 -6.04
CA LEU A 15 -11.01 -17.65 -5.41
C LEU A 15 -9.67 -18.35 -5.65
N ALA A 16 -9.09 -18.13 -6.83
CA ALA A 16 -7.67 -18.38 -7.02
C ALA A 16 -6.92 -17.32 -6.21
N ALA A 17 -6.15 -17.76 -5.21
CA ALA A 17 -5.15 -16.93 -4.57
C ALA A 17 -4.34 -16.25 -5.68
N ALA A 18 -4.37 -14.91 -5.74
CA ALA A 18 -3.64 -14.15 -6.74
C ALA A 18 -2.15 -14.11 -6.40
N GLY A 19 -1.51 -15.28 -6.43
CA GLY A 19 -0.12 -15.36 -6.80
C GLY A 19 -0.05 -15.06 -8.29
N VAL A 20 0.49 -13.92 -8.66
CA VAL A 20 0.80 -13.63 -10.06
C VAL A 20 1.91 -14.57 -10.49
N SER A 21 1.54 -15.78 -10.92
CA SER A 21 2.45 -16.71 -11.59
C SER A 21 2.68 -16.21 -13.00
N LEU A 22 3.78 -15.52 -13.22
CA LEU A 22 4.33 -15.30 -14.55
C LEU A 22 4.86 -16.66 -15.05
N ALA A 23 4.03 -17.41 -15.78
CA ALA A 23 4.48 -18.58 -16.52
C ALA A 23 5.38 -18.11 -17.66
N VAL A 24 6.70 -18.19 -17.47
CA VAL A 24 7.69 -18.05 -18.53
C VAL A 24 7.79 -19.39 -19.25
N PRO A 25 7.71 -19.45 -20.60
CA PRO A 25 7.92 -20.71 -21.32
C PRO A 25 9.33 -21.22 -21.05
N GLY A 26 9.43 -22.46 -20.60
CA GLY A 26 10.69 -23.09 -20.23
C GLY A 26 11.69 -23.14 -21.40
N VAL A 27 12.83 -22.51 -21.21
CA VAL A 27 14.06 -22.81 -21.92
C VAL A 27 14.66 -24.07 -21.28
N PRO A 28 15.06 -25.10 -22.04
CA PRO A 28 15.64 -26.29 -21.43
C PRO A 28 16.95 -25.91 -20.73
N ALA A 29 17.04 -26.20 -19.43
CA ALA A 29 18.25 -26.04 -18.65
C ALA A 29 19.35 -26.94 -19.22
N THR A 30 20.46 -26.35 -19.60
CA THR A 30 21.72 -27.08 -19.83
C THR A 30 22.32 -27.42 -18.47
N ALA A 31 22.72 -28.67 -18.30
CA ALA A 31 23.30 -29.20 -17.06
C ALA A 31 24.57 -28.44 -16.66
N ASP A 32 24.75 -28.27 -15.34
CA ASP A 32 25.88 -27.81 -14.54
C ASP A 32 25.81 -26.38 -13.98
N ASP A 33 24.65 -25.94 -13.47
CA ASP A 33 24.64 -24.82 -12.52
C ASP A 33 24.11 -25.33 -11.17
N THR A 34 25.03 -25.84 -10.32
CA THR A 34 24.77 -25.92 -8.88
C THR A 34 24.56 -24.48 -8.41
N PRO A 35 23.42 -24.11 -7.83
CA PRO A 35 23.22 -22.75 -7.35
C PRO A 35 24.31 -22.46 -6.32
N GLY A 36 24.97 -21.30 -6.40
CA GLY A 36 26.04 -20.87 -5.49
C GLY A 36 25.53 -20.62 -4.05
N TYR A 37 24.50 -21.35 -3.61
CA TYR A 37 23.87 -21.25 -2.29
C TYR A 37 23.10 -22.54 -1.95
N SER A 38 22.80 -22.71 -0.66
CA SER A 38 21.89 -23.74 -0.16
C SER A 38 20.66 -23.12 0.50
N VAL A 39 19.55 -23.87 0.53
CA VAL A 39 18.33 -23.52 1.28
C VAL A 39 18.11 -24.56 2.36
N ARG A 40 17.75 -24.11 3.56
CA ARG A 40 17.40 -24.98 4.68
C ARG A 40 16.02 -24.57 5.20
N HIS A 41 15.12 -25.55 5.35
CA HIS A 41 13.79 -25.36 5.93
C HIS A 41 13.87 -25.53 7.44
N ILE A 42 13.41 -24.55 8.19
CA ILE A 42 13.51 -24.55 9.66
C ILE A 42 12.21 -24.15 10.33
N SER A 43 12.01 -24.67 11.54
CA SER A 43 10.99 -24.19 12.47
C SER A 43 11.64 -23.63 13.73
N VAL A 44 11.01 -22.62 14.33
CA VAL A 44 11.52 -21.91 15.52
C VAL A 44 10.39 -21.74 16.51
N ASP A 45 10.57 -22.26 17.72
CA ASP A 45 9.65 -21.99 18.81
C ASP A 45 9.87 -20.58 19.35
N THR A 46 8.79 -19.79 19.36
CA THR A 46 8.80 -18.38 19.79
C THR A 46 7.83 -18.15 20.93
N LEU A 47 8.04 -17.08 21.68
CA LEU A 47 7.13 -16.59 22.72
C LEU A 47 6.66 -15.19 22.37
N VAL A 48 5.39 -15.06 22.12
CA VAL A 48 4.74 -13.82 21.65
C VAL A 48 3.64 -13.35 22.61
N GLY A 49 2.84 -12.37 22.19
CA GLY A 49 1.77 -11.79 23.01
C GLY A 49 2.28 -10.67 23.93
N PRO A 50 1.37 -9.89 24.53
CA PRO A 50 1.72 -8.73 25.36
C PRO A 50 2.71 -9.05 26.47
N ASN A 51 2.57 -10.20 27.13
CA ASN A 51 3.45 -10.66 28.21
C ASN A 51 4.69 -11.44 27.70
N GLY A 52 4.72 -11.85 26.42
CA GLY A 52 5.78 -12.69 25.88
C GLY A 52 5.75 -14.12 26.40
N ASP A 53 4.58 -14.66 26.69
CA ASP A 53 4.35 -15.97 27.28
C ASP A 53 3.48 -16.90 26.41
N GLN A 54 3.06 -16.46 25.23
CA GLN A 54 2.25 -17.23 24.32
C GLN A 54 3.17 -17.99 23.34
N PRO A 55 3.18 -19.33 23.37
CA PRO A 55 4.01 -20.11 22.47
C PRO A 55 3.44 -20.11 21.05
N CYS A 56 4.30 -19.86 20.07
CA CYS A 56 4.01 -20.00 18.64
C CYS A 56 5.22 -20.60 17.93
N THR A 57 5.01 -21.51 17.01
CA THR A 57 6.06 -21.98 16.11
C THR A 57 6.07 -21.12 14.85
N VAL A 58 7.23 -20.66 14.41
CA VAL A 58 7.43 -19.90 13.17
C VAL A 58 8.27 -20.73 12.21
N THR A 59 7.80 -20.93 10.98
CA THR A 59 8.55 -21.63 9.94
C THR A 59 9.32 -20.62 9.07
N ALA A 60 10.52 -21.00 8.63
CA ALA A 60 11.37 -20.15 7.82
C ALA A 60 12.24 -20.95 6.85
N ASP A 61 12.69 -20.27 5.78
CA ASP A 61 13.70 -20.75 4.84
C ASP A 61 14.97 -19.92 4.99
N VAL A 62 16.10 -20.60 5.17
CA VAL A 62 17.41 -19.96 5.29
C VAL A 62 18.23 -20.18 4.04
N TYR A 63 18.38 -19.16 3.22
CA TYR A 63 19.26 -19.14 2.06
C TYR A 63 20.67 -18.79 2.51
N THR A 64 21.63 -19.67 2.25
CA THR A 64 23.02 -19.51 2.70
C THR A 64 23.94 -19.49 1.49
N PRO A 65 24.69 -18.40 1.22
CA PRO A 65 25.62 -18.33 0.11
C PRO A 65 26.81 -19.26 0.35
N ASP A 66 27.37 -19.82 -0.71
CA ASP A 66 28.52 -20.70 -0.65
C ASP A 66 29.71 -20.04 0.08
N GLY A 67 30.46 -20.84 0.82
CA GLY A 67 31.60 -20.37 1.60
C GLY A 67 31.24 -19.57 2.85
N ALA A 68 29.96 -19.35 3.17
CA ALA A 68 29.55 -18.77 4.45
C ALA A 68 29.99 -19.70 5.61
N SER A 69 30.68 -19.16 6.60
CA SER A 69 31.21 -19.91 7.73
C SER A 69 31.50 -19.00 8.93
N ARG A 70 31.82 -19.57 10.09
CA ARG A 70 32.27 -18.80 11.26
C ARG A 70 33.49 -17.90 10.98
N ARG A 71 34.32 -18.25 10.00
CA ARG A 71 35.51 -17.50 9.59
C ARG A 71 35.21 -16.53 8.43
N ASN A 72 34.17 -16.78 7.65
CA ASN A 72 33.73 -15.94 6.54
C ASN A 72 32.23 -15.62 6.73
N ARG A 73 31.97 -14.74 7.67
CA ARG A 73 30.61 -14.34 8.02
C ARG A 73 30.03 -13.40 6.97
N LYS A 74 28.72 -13.51 6.73
CA LYS A 74 27.99 -12.72 5.74
C LYS A 74 26.94 -11.85 6.43
N PRO A 75 26.65 -10.63 5.91
CA PRO A 75 25.51 -9.85 6.37
C PRO A 75 24.21 -10.61 6.07
N ALA A 76 23.10 -10.22 6.71
CA ALA A 76 21.84 -10.92 6.55
C ALA A 76 20.70 -10.00 6.11
N ILE A 77 19.72 -10.61 5.49
CA ILE A 77 18.39 -10.06 5.19
C ILE A 77 17.34 -10.89 5.94
N LEU A 78 16.45 -10.23 6.64
CA LEU A 78 15.24 -10.80 7.20
C LEU A 78 14.06 -10.34 6.34
N THR A 79 13.22 -11.27 5.87
CA THR A 79 12.08 -10.98 5.02
C THR A 79 10.86 -11.82 5.40
N THR A 80 9.67 -11.28 5.13
CA THR A 80 8.42 -12.02 5.21
C THR A 80 7.47 -11.57 4.10
N HIS A 81 6.45 -12.36 3.85
CA HIS A 81 5.52 -12.28 2.72
C HIS A 81 4.45 -11.18 2.86
N GLY A 82 3.76 -10.88 1.76
CA GLY A 82 2.51 -10.13 1.78
C GLY A 82 1.36 -10.97 2.36
N PHE A 83 0.22 -10.33 2.68
CA PHE A 83 -0.94 -11.03 3.23
C PHE A 83 -1.38 -12.20 2.33
N GLY A 84 -1.60 -13.38 2.91
CA GLY A 84 -1.97 -14.60 2.19
C GLY A 84 -0.81 -15.36 1.55
N GLY A 85 0.44 -14.94 1.78
CA GLY A 85 1.63 -15.66 1.33
C GLY A 85 2.27 -16.51 2.43
N ASP A 86 3.44 -17.06 2.13
CA ASP A 86 4.26 -17.81 3.07
C ASP A 86 5.77 -17.61 2.83
N LYS A 87 6.61 -18.29 3.60
CA LYS A 87 8.09 -18.24 3.50
C LYS A 87 8.64 -18.59 2.13
N ALA A 88 7.88 -19.34 1.32
CA ALA A 88 8.31 -19.92 0.05
C ALA A 88 7.46 -19.47 -1.15
N ASP A 89 6.57 -18.51 -0.98
CA ASP A 89 5.84 -17.93 -2.11
C ASP A 89 6.80 -17.38 -3.19
N SER A 90 6.29 -17.14 -4.38
CA SER A 90 7.13 -16.73 -5.52
C SER A 90 7.92 -15.44 -5.25
N ASN A 91 7.36 -14.49 -4.51
CA ASN A 91 8.02 -13.23 -4.18
C ASN A 91 9.13 -13.45 -3.14
N GLN A 92 8.85 -14.25 -2.10
CA GLN A 92 9.84 -14.57 -1.07
C GLN A 92 11.00 -15.39 -1.62
N THR A 93 10.70 -16.38 -2.46
CA THR A 93 11.71 -17.15 -3.19
C THR A 93 12.59 -16.24 -4.06
N ALA A 94 11.99 -15.27 -4.74
CA ALA A 94 12.71 -14.33 -5.58
C ALA A 94 13.60 -13.37 -4.75
N VAL A 95 13.11 -12.85 -3.64
CA VAL A 95 13.92 -12.06 -2.69
C VAL A 95 15.07 -12.89 -2.13
N GLY A 96 14.80 -14.14 -1.70
CA GLY A 96 15.80 -15.07 -1.18
C GLY A 96 16.94 -15.31 -2.17
N LYS A 97 16.59 -15.66 -3.42
CA LYS A 97 17.55 -15.87 -4.51
C LYS A 97 18.33 -14.60 -4.87
N GLY A 98 17.63 -13.48 -4.99
CA GLY A 98 18.26 -12.21 -5.38
C GLY A 98 19.34 -11.77 -4.40
N PHE A 99 19.07 -11.78 -3.09
CA PHE A 99 20.05 -11.34 -2.10
C PHE A 99 21.12 -12.40 -1.78
N VAL A 100 20.80 -13.72 -1.82
CA VAL A 100 21.81 -14.73 -1.56
C VAL A 100 22.89 -14.77 -2.64
N GLN A 101 22.53 -14.51 -3.90
CA GLN A 101 23.50 -14.37 -5.01
C GLN A 101 24.42 -13.16 -4.84
N GLU A 102 23.96 -12.12 -4.14
CA GLU A 102 24.76 -10.94 -3.78
C GLU A 102 25.53 -11.14 -2.45
N GLY A 103 25.56 -12.36 -1.93
CA GLY A 103 26.35 -12.76 -0.76
C GLY A 103 25.74 -12.45 0.59
N TYR A 104 24.44 -12.24 0.69
CA TYR A 104 23.71 -12.14 1.94
C TYR A 104 23.20 -13.51 2.39
N VAL A 105 23.16 -13.77 3.69
CA VAL A 105 22.29 -14.81 4.26
C VAL A 105 20.88 -14.25 4.25
N VAL A 106 19.89 -15.00 3.76
CA VAL A 106 18.50 -14.56 3.79
C VAL A 106 17.68 -15.50 4.65
N LEU A 107 16.95 -14.97 5.62
CA LEU A 107 15.94 -15.67 6.38
C LEU A 107 14.57 -15.15 5.96
N SER A 108 13.82 -15.99 5.24
CA SER A 108 12.44 -15.76 4.84
C SER A 108 11.51 -16.55 5.76
N TYR A 109 10.61 -15.89 6.48
CA TYR A 109 9.71 -16.58 7.41
C TYR A 109 8.24 -16.35 7.09
N SER A 110 7.41 -17.33 7.45
CA SER A 110 5.96 -17.19 7.42
C SER A 110 5.48 -16.42 8.66
N GLY A 111 4.70 -15.37 8.46
CA GLY A 111 4.06 -14.62 9.54
C GLY A 111 3.12 -15.51 10.38
N LEU A 112 2.73 -15.03 11.56
CA LEU A 112 1.79 -15.74 12.43
C LEU A 112 0.43 -15.91 11.72
N GLY A 113 -0.09 -17.14 11.71
CA GLY A 113 -1.35 -17.49 11.04
C GLY A 113 -1.24 -17.75 9.55
N PHE A 114 -0.01 -17.83 8.99
CA PHE A 114 0.22 -18.11 7.57
C PHE A 114 1.14 -19.30 7.34
N GLY A 115 0.89 -20.05 6.28
CA GLY A 115 1.68 -21.20 5.90
C GLY A 115 1.87 -22.17 7.07
N GLY A 116 3.10 -22.66 7.25
CA GLY A 116 3.47 -23.60 8.33
C GLY A 116 3.60 -22.96 9.72
N SER A 117 3.41 -21.64 9.88
CA SER A 117 3.51 -20.96 11.18
C SER A 117 2.22 -21.11 12.00
N GLY A 118 2.38 -21.31 13.31
CA GLY A 118 1.27 -21.41 14.26
C GLY A 118 0.66 -20.07 14.62
N CYS A 119 -0.27 -20.12 15.59
CA CYS A 119 -1.05 -18.99 16.08
C CYS A 119 -2.00 -18.40 15.01
N LYS A 120 -2.57 -17.25 15.28
CA LYS A 120 -3.55 -16.56 14.43
C LYS A 120 -2.97 -15.27 13.87
N ILE A 121 -3.51 -14.79 12.76
CA ILE A 121 -3.20 -13.50 12.16
C ILE A 121 -3.50 -12.37 13.16
N ARG A 122 -2.51 -11.51 13.41
CA ARG A 122 -2.57 -10.38 14.34
C ARG A 122 -2.39 -9.03 13.67
N LEU A 123 -2.41 -9.00 12.34
CA LEU A 123 -2.31 -7.78 11.51
C LEU A 123 -1.07 -6.93 11.81
N ASP A 124 0.10 -7.57 11.95
CA ASP A 124 1.39 -6.93 12.28
C ASP A 124 1.44 -6.22 13.65
N ASP A 125 0.64 -6.70 14.61
CA ASP A 125 0.72 -6.19 15.99
C ASP A 125 2.14 -6.38 16.56
N PRO A 126 2.81 -5.31 17.02
CA PRO A 126 4.16 -5.41 17.59
C PRO A 126 4.28 -6.39 18.76
N ALA A 127 3.22 -6.57 19.55
CA ALA A 127 3.25 -7.51 20.68
C ALA A 127 3.24 -8.99 20.25
N TRP A 128 2.84 -9.28 19.02
CA TRP A 128 2.76 -10.61 18.44
C TRP A 128 3.76 -10.77 17.31
N ASP A 129 3.44 -10.24 16.13
CA ASP A 129 4.26 -10.36 14.92
C ASP A 129 5.63 -9.69 15.08
N GLY A 130 5.66 -8.52 15.73
CA GLY A 130 6.92 -7.82 16.02
C GLY A 130 7.84 -8.63 16.92
N LYS A 131 7.30 -9.31 17.96
CA LYS A 131 8.08 -10.20 18.83
C LYS A 131 8.52 -11.48 18.10
N ALA A 132 7.69 -12.05 17.25
CA ALA A 132 8.07 -13.19 16.43
C ALA A 132 9.26 -12.84 15.52
N GLY A 133 9.17 -11.72 14.78
CA GLY A 133 10.25 -11.24 13.93
C GLY A 133 11.53 -10.88 14.69
N SER A 134 11.43 -10.31 15.90
CA SER A 134 12.61 -10.06 16.77
C SER A 134 13.31 -11.37 17.15
N GLN A 135 12.57 -12.45 17.39
CA GLN A 135 13.17 -13.76 17.69
C GLN A 135 13.82 -14.42 16.45
N MET A 136 13.41 -14.03 15.23
CA MET A 136 14.16 -14.40 14.02
C MET A 136 15.52 -13.68 13.96
N LEU A 137 15.65 -12.48 14.53
CA LEU A 137 16.97 -11.84 14.71
C LEU A 137 17.84 -12.63 15.70
N ASP A 138 17.27 -13.24 16.76
CA ASP A 138 18.01 -14.12 17.65
C ASP A 138 18.54 -15.37 16.93
N VAL A 139 17.77 -15.93 15.99
CA VAL A 139 18.21 -17.03 15.13
C VAL A 139 19.39 -16.60 14.26
N LEU A 140 19.30 -15.44 13.59
CA LEU A 140 20.39 -14.87 12.79
C LEU A 140 21.62 -14.53 13.64
N ALA A 141 21.42 -14.08 14.87
CA ALA A 141 22.49 -13.85 15.85
C ALA A 141 23.16 -15.14 16.35
N GLY A 142 22.52 -16.30 16.13
CA GLY A 142 22.94 -17.59 16.69
C GLY A 142 22.77 -17.69 18.21
N GLU A 143 21.82 -16.91 18.74
CA GLU A 143 21.43 -16.92 20.16
C GLU A 143 20.22 -17.85 20.41
N ARG A 144 19.45 -18.17 19.36
CA ARG A 144 18.30 -19.09 19.41
C ARG A 144 18.53 -20.30 18.54
N ASP A 145 18.09 -21.45 19.02
CA ASP A 145 18.08 -22.71 18.27
C ASP A 145 16.90 -22.74 17.29
N PHE A 146 17.06 -23.49 16.22
CA PHE A 146 16.01 -23.88 15.30
C PHE A 146 15.97 -25.40 15.16
N THR A 147 14.85 -25.93 14.70
CA THR A 147 14.72 -27.33 14.25
C THR A 147 14.73 -27.35 12.73
N ASP A 148 15.60 -28.16 12.13
CA ASP A 148 15.65 -28.43 10.70
C ASP A 148 14.43 -29.31 10.35
N GLU A 149 13.56 -28.84 9.45
CA GLU A 149 12.29 -29.51 9.13
C GLU A 149 12.52 -30.83 8.36
N ASP A 150 13.64 -30.95 7.62
CA ASP A 150 13.94 -32.12 6.81
C ASP A 150 14.56 -33.26 7.64
N THR A 151 15.35 -32.91 8.65
CA THR A 151 16.11 -33.91 9.46
C THR A 151 15.60 -34.05 10.89
N GLY A 152 14.87 -33.09 11.41
CA GLY A 152 14.46 -33.01 12.81
C GLY A 152 15.61 -32.60 13.76
N GLU A 153 16.79 -32.28 13.25
CA GLU A 153 17.95 -31.91 14.07
C GLU A 153 17.87 -30.46 14.54
N THR A 154 18.33 -30.22 15.76
CA THR A 154 18.48 -28.86 16.31
C THR A 154 19.77 -28.23 15.82
N GLY A 155 19.70 -26.97 15.35
CA GLY A 155 20.83 -26.24 14.83
C GLY A 155 20.91 -24.79 15.28
N ARG A 156 22.03 -24.13 14.97
CA ARG A 156 22.26 -22.69 15.17
C ARG A 156 22.97 -22.07 13.99
N ILE A 157 22.53 -20.86 13.57
CA ILE A 157 23.22 -20.05 12.58
C ILE A 157 24.45 -19.41 13.25
N ARG A 158 25.66 -19.62 12.68
CA ARG A 158 26.89 -19.07 13.25
C ARG A 158 27.75 -18.32 12.22
N TYR A 159 27.23 -18.11 11.04
CA TYR A 159 27.92 -17.52 9.89
C TYR A 159 27.36 -16.16 9.47
N VAL A 160 26.46 -15.54 10.25
CA VAL A 160 26.02 -14.16 10.06
C VAL A 160 27.05 -13.20 10.66
N ALA A 161 27.35 -12.13 9.93
CA ALA A 161 28.20 -11.03 10.41
C ALA A 161 27.54 -10.31 11.59
N ARG A 162 28.34 -9.76 12.50
CA ARG A 162 27.87 -9.14 13.73
C ARG A 162 28.60 -7.82 13.96
N GLU A 163 27.92 -6.85 14.53
CA GLU A 163 28.56 -5.66 15.08
C GLU A 163 29.24 -5.98 16.43
N ARG A 164 28.53 -6.74 17.26
CA ARG A 164 29.00 -7.26 18.56
C ARG A 164 28.32 -8.60 18.87
N ALA A 165 28.62 -9.20 19.99
CA ALA A 165 27.95 -10.44 20.41
C ALA A 165 26.42 -10.22 20.52
N GLY A 166 25.64 -11.12 19.93
CA GLY A 166 24.18 -11.06 19.91
C GLY A 166 23.57 -10.01 18.96
N ASP A 167 24.39 -9.24 18.24
CA ASP A 167 23.96 -8.14 17.35
C ASP A 167 24.35 -8.47 15.89
N PRO A 168 23.47 -9.13 15.13
CA PRO A 168 23.75 -9.50 13.74
C PRO A 168 23.63 -8.26 12.85
N ARG A 169 24.44 -8.18 11.79
CA ARG A 169 24.24 -7.20 10.71
C ARG A 169 23.09 -7.64 9.84
N VAL A 170 21.95 -6.97 9.97
CA VAL A 170 20.70 -7.38 9.33
C VAL A 170 19.87 -6.21 8.85
N GLY A 171 19.44 -6.30 7.58
CA GLY A 171 18.41 -5.42 7.01
C GLY A 171 17.10 -6.17 6.80
N MET A 172 16.00 -5.43 6.74
CA MET A 172 14.70 -6.01 6.43
C MET A 172 14.16 -5.46 5.11
N ILE A 173 13.53 -6.33 4.30
CA ILE A 173 12.84 -5.99 3.06
C ILE A 173 11.57 -6.83 2.96
N GLY A 174 10.51 -6.26 2.38
CA GLY A 174 9.25 -6.96 2.14
C GLY A 174 8.18 -6.01 1.66
N GLY A 175 7.15 -6.55 1.02
CA GLY A 175 6.04 -5.80 0.46
C GLY A 175 4.75 -5.95 1.25
N SER A 176 3.88 -4.92 1.21
CA SER A 176 2.53 -4.99 1.80
C SER A 176 2.58 -5.33 3.29
N TYR A 177 1.98 -6.43 3.72
CA TYR A 177 2.06 -6.98 5.08
C TYR A 177 3.52 -7.17 5.52
N GLY A 178 4.38 -7.78 4.67
CA GLY A 178 5.82 -7.89 4.91
C GLY A 178 6.58 -6.55 4.91
N GLY A 179 5.94 -5.48 4.47
CA GLY A 179 6.44 -4.11 4.60
C GLY A 179 6.19 -3.53 5.98
N GLN A 180 4.98 -3.73 6.52
CA GLN A 180 4.59 -3.19 7.83
C GLN A 180 5.28 -3.90 8.99
N ILE A 181 5.44 -5.22 8.90
CA ILE A 181 6.08 -5.98 9.98
C ILE A 181 7.52 -5.50 10.27
N GLN A 182 8.22 -4.94 9.29
CA GLN A 182 9.54 -4.37 9.49
C GLN A 182 9.51 -3.27 10.55
N TYR A 183 8.48 -2.44 10.55
CA TYR A 183 8.33 -1.39 11.56
C TYR A 183 7.98 -1.97 12.94
N ALA A 184 7.11 -3.02 12.96
CA ALA A 184 6.73 -3.70 14.20
C ALA A 184 7.94 -4.37 14.88
N VAL A 185 8.90 -4.87 14.10
CA VAL A 185 10.18 -5.40 14.60
C VAL A 185 11.10 -4.25 15.03
N ALA A 186 11.37 -3.30 14.14
CA ALA A 186 12.37 -2.23 14.40
C ALA A 186 11.97 -1.26 15.52
N MET A 187 10.68 -1.16 15.87
CA MET A 187 10.25 -0.33 17.00
C MET A 187 10.74 -0.87 18.35
N GLN A 188 10.90 -2.17 18.48
CA GLN A 188 11.29 -2.82 19.74
C GLN A 188 12.69 -3.42 19.69
N ASP A 189 13.22 -3.75 18.53
CA ASP A 189 14.54 -4.34 18.35
C ASP A 189 15.48 -3.38 17.60
N LYS A 190 16.51 -2.94 18.28
CA LYS A 190 17.49 -1.97 17.78
C LYS A 190 18.58 -2.60 16.91
N ARG A 191 18.57 -3.93 16.75
CA ARG A 191 19.55 -4.68 15.94
C ARG A 191 19.22 -4.64 14.44
N VAL A 192 18.09 -4.04 14.05
CA VAL A 192 17.76 -3.84 12.64
C VAL A 192 18.53 -2.64 12.09
N ASP A 193 19.43 -2.86 11.13
CA ASP A 193 20.33 -1.84 10.57
C ASP A 193 19.68 -1.01 9.45
N ALA A 194 18.76 -1.60 8.68
CA ALA A 194 18.09 -0.93 7.57
C ALA A 194 16.72 -1.54 7.26
N LEU A 195 15.81 -0.70 6.74
CA LEU A 195 14.47 -1.09 6.30
C LEU A 195 14.24 -0.73 4.83
N VAL A 196 13.56 -1.64 4.10
CA VAL A 196 13.03 -1.40 2.75
C VAL A 196 11.56 -1.86 2.71
N PRO A 197 10.63 -1.09 3.31
CA PRO A 197 9.21 -1.37 3.24
C PRO A 197 8.66 -0.94 1.87
N ILE A 198 8.01 -1.88 1.17
CA ILE A 198 7.48 -1.70 -0.17
C ILE A 198 5.95 -1.75 -0.10
N ILE A 199 5.25 -0.81 -0.75
CA ILE A 199 3.78 -0.77 -0.87
C ILE A 199 3.04 -1.11 0.45
N THR A 200 3.37 -0.42 1.53
CA THR A 200 2.77 -0.67 2.84
C THR A 200 2.11 0.58 3.42
N TRP A 201 1.49 0.45 4.59
CA TRP A 201 0.71 1.52 5.21
C TRP A 201 1.45 2.29 6.31
N ASN A 202 0.98 3.51 6.53
CA ASN A 202 1.30 4.31 7.71
C ASN A 202 0.25 4.10 8.79
N ASP A 203 -1.03 4.10 8.37
CA ASP A 203 -2.18 3.99 9.26
C ASP A 203 -3.25 3.05 8.66
N LEU A 204 -3.51 1.92 9.32
CA LEU A 204 -4.44 0.90 8.82
C LEU A 204 -5.90 1.39 8.83
N GLU A 205 -6.29 2.30 9.73
CA GLU A 205 -7.63 2.91 9.68
C GLU A 205 -7.79 3.68 8.37
N TYR A 206 -6.82 4.54 8.02
CA TYR A 206 -6.84 5.27 6.75
C TYR A 206 -6.79 4.34 5.53
N SER A 207 -6.04 3.26 5.62
CA SER A 207 -5.91 2.30 4.52
C SER A 207 -7.22 1.59 4.19
N LEU A 208 -7.96 1.17 5.22
CA LEU A 208 -9.18 0.37 5.09
C LEU A 208 -10.48 1.20 5.16
N ALA A 209 -10.41 2.37 5.76
CA ALA A 209 -11.55 3.29 5.89
C ALA A 209 -11.08 4.75 5.84
N PRO A 210 -10.59 5.21 4.67
CA PRO A 210 -10.01 6.55 4.54
C PRO A 210 -11.02 7.66 4.77
N ASN A 211 -10.54 8.77 5.36
CA ASN A 211 -11.18 10.06 5.28
C ASN A 211 -10.15 11.09 4.82
N ASN A 212 -10.38 11.72 3.70
CA ASN A 212 -9.43 12.64 3.08
C ASN A 212 -9.70 14.12 3.47
N THR A 213 -10.39 14.36 4.58
CA THR A 213 -10.62 15.69 5.15
C THR A 213 -10.17 15.75 6.61
N ASP A 214 -9.94 16.95 7.12
CA ASP A 214 -9.59 17.24 8.51
C ASP A 214 -8.38 16.45 9.03
N LEU A 215 -7.39 16.22 8.15
CA LEU A 215 -6.18 15.48 8.50
C LEU A 215 -5.36 16.23 9.55
N THR A 216 -5.10 15.58 10.68
CA THR A 216 -4.40 16.17 11.85
C THR A 216 -2.91 15.87 11.88
N GLY A 217 -2.48 14.75 11.26
CA GLY A 217 -1.09 14.35 11.16
C GLY A 217 -0.92 13.24 10.15
N GLY A 218 -0.16 13.50 9.08
CA GLY A 218 -0.02 12.50 8.02
C GLY A 218 -1.34 12.20 7.33
N VAL A 219 -1.91 11.02 7.62
CA VAL A 219 -3.19 10.55 7.07
C VAL A 219 -4.29 10.39 8.14
N GLN A 220 -3.99 10.72 9.39
CA GLN A 220 -4.92 10.57 10.52
C GLN A 220 -5.98 11.66 10.55
N THR A 221 -7.20 11.31 10.98
CA THR A 221 -8.33 12.23 11.16
C THR A 221 -9.19 11.80 12.34
N ALA A 222 -9.85 12.78 13.00
CA ALA A 222 -10.77 12.49 14.10
C ALA A 222 -12.13 12.01 13.59
N THR A 223 -12.57 12.43 12.41
CA THR A 223 -13.85 12.02 11.82
C THR A 223 -13.69 10.64 11.17
N PRO A 224 -14.50 9.64 11.52
CA PRO A 224 -14.42 8.32 10.92
C PRO A 224 -14.52 8.38 9.39
N GLY A 225 -13.71 7.58 8.71
CA GLY A 225 -13.71 7.54 7.26
C GLY A 225 -14.82 6.68 6.65
N VAL A 226 -14.60 6.20 5.44
CA VAL A 226 -15.55 5.43 4.64
C VAL A 226 -14.95 4.07 4.34
N ALA A 227 -15.62 2.99 4.77
CA ALA A 227 -15.11 1.63 4.63
C ALA A 227 -14.83 1.26 3.16
N LYS A 228 -13.64 0.73 2.90
CA LYS A 228 -13.15 0.25 1.62
C LYS A 228 -13.58 -1.21 1.43
N LYS A 229 -14.88 -1.43 1.18
CA LYS A 229 -15.53 -2.74 1.26
C LYS A 229 -14.86 -3.82 0.41
N GLN A 230 -14.53 -3.53 -0.83
CA GLN A 230 -13.90 -4.54 -1.70
C GLN A 230 -12.58 -5.07 -1.13
N TRP A 231 -11.73 -4.20 -0.60
CA TRP A 231 -10.47 -4.60 0.00
C TRP A 231 -10.65 -5.32 1.33
N THR A 232 -11.53 -4.82 2.21
CA THR A 232 -11.77 -5.44 3.52
C THR A 232 -12.38 -6.84 3.37
N ASP A 233 -13.34 -7.02 2.46
CA ASP A 233 -13.98 -8.30 2.19
C ASP A 233 -12.99 -9.30 1.59
N LEU A 234 -12.12 -8.84 0.66
CA LEU A 234 -11.09 -9.67 0.03
C LEU A 234 -10.10 -10.23 1.08
N PHE A 235 -9.53 -9.36 1.91
CA PHE A 235 -8.54 -9.80 2.90
C PHE A 235 -9.16 -10.63 4.01
N PHE A 236 -10.36 -10.29 4.45
CA PHE A 236 -11.05 -11.10 5.44
C PHE A 236 -11.36 -12.49 4.90
N GLY A 237 -11.86 -12.59 3.67
CA GLY A 237 -12.10 -13.87 2.98
C GLY A 237 -10.82 -14.68 2.80
N ALA A 238 -9.74 -14.07 2.31
CA ALA A 238 -8.46 -14.73 2.09
C ALA A 238 -7.88 -15.31 3.40
N GLY A 239 -7.84 -14.52 4.48
CA GLY A 239 -7.30 -15.01 5.74
C GLY A 239 -8.11 -16.15 6.38
N ILE A 240 -9.44 -16.20 6.16
CA ILE A 240 -10.26 -17.36 6.58
C ILE A 240 -9.91 -18.60 5.76
N ILE A 241 -9.73 -18.44 4.44
CA ILE A 241 -9.38 -19.55 3.54
C ILE A 241 -8.02 -20.13 3.92
N ASP A 242 -7.00 -19.30 4.13
CA ASP A 242 -5.67 -19.74 4.59
C ASP A 242 -5.77 -20.59 5.87
N GLY A 243 -6.62 -20.18 6.82
CA GLY A 243 -6.82 -20.95 8.05
C GLY A 243 -7.49 -22.30 7.84
N VAL A 244 -8.36 -22.41 6.84
CA VAL A 244 -9.01 -23.70 6.48
C VAL A 244 -8.02 -24.61 5.77
N ASP A 245 -7.24 -24.08 4.84
CA ASP A 245 -6.26 -24.83 4.05
C ASP A 245 -5.12 -25.35 4.95
N ASP A 246 -4.69 -24.57 5.93
CA ASP A 246 -3.64 -24.91 6.89
C ASP A 246 -4.17 -25.51 8.22
N ALA A 247 -5.41 -25.99 8.27
CA ALA A 247 -6.04 -26.52 9.50
C ALA A 247 -5.27 -27.67 10.16
N THR A 248 -4.41 -28.37 9.44
CA THR A 248 -3.56 -29.45 9.94
C THR A 248 -2.31 -28.95 10.67
N VAL A 249 -1.89 -27.72 10.42
CA VAL A 249 -0.70 -27.09 11.05
C VAL A 249 -1.00 -26.73 12.51
N ASP A 250 -2.06 -25.98 12.71
CA ASP A 250 -2.54 -25.57 14.04
C ASP A 250 -4.07 -25.52 14.04
N PRO A 251 -4.74 -26.57 14.53
CA PRO A 251 -6.20 -26.62 14.53
C PRO A 251 -6.85 -25.54 15.38
N THR A 252 -6.11 -24.89 16.31
CA THR A 252 -6.64 -23.80 17.13
C THR A 252 -6.86 -22.52 16.31
N ARG A 253 -6.23 -22.38 15.16
CA ARG A 253 -6.43 -21.27 14.22
C ARG A 253 -7.89 -21.11 13.79
N ASN A 254 -8.66 -22.20 13.75
CA ASN A 254 -10.06 -22.18 13.32
C ASN A 254 -11.07 -22.12 14.48
N VAL A 255 -10.62 -21.97 15.74
CA VAL A 255 -11.49 -21.82 16.91
C VAL A 255 -11.81 -20.32 17.11
N GLY A 256 -13.08 -19.98 17.31
CA GLY A 256 -13.53 -18.57 17.42
C GLY A 256 -13.58 -17.89 16.06
N CYS A 257 -12.89 -16.76 15.89
CA CYS A 257 -12.71 -16.13 14.59
C CYS A 257 -11.70 -16.94 13.77
N PRO A 258 -12.12 -17.58 12.65
CA PRO A 258 -11.21 -18.47 11.93
C PRO A 258 -9.96 -17.72 11.44
N ASN A 259 -8.82 -18.25 11.78
CA ASN A 259 -7.47 -17.77 11.45
C ASN A 259 -7.10 -16.35 11.93
N PHE A 260 -8.05 -15.54 12.34
CA PHE A 260 -7.79 -14.21 12.88
C PHE A 260 -7.91 -14.17 14.41
N ALA A 261 -7.30 -13.18 15.03
CA ALA A 261 -7.59 -12.82 16.41
C ALA A 261 -9.11 -12.66 16.61
N ASP A 262 -9.62 -13.10 17.75
CA ASP A 262 -11.07 -13.25 17.94
C ASP A 262 -11.85 -11.93 17.81
N GLU A 263 -11.22 -10.79 18.12
CA GLU A 263 -11.78 -9.45 17.94
C GLU A 263 -11.96 -9.02 16.48
N VAL A 264 -11.28 -9.69 15.51
CA VAL A 264 -11.32 -9.27 14.09
C VAL A 264 -12.66 -9.59 13.43
N CYS A 265 -13.26 -10.76 13.69
CA CYS A 265 -14.54 -11.14 13.07
C CYS A 265 -15.70 -10.16 13.42
N PRO A 266 -15.97 -9.87 14.70
CA PRO A 266 -17.02 -8.92 15.03
C PRO A 266 -16.71 -7.50 14.52
N THR A 267 -15.43 -7.11 14.47
CA THR A 267 -15.00 -5.81 13.97
C THR A 267 -15.19 -5.68 12.47
N ALA A 268 -14.82 -6.69 11.69
CA ALA A 268 -15.04 -6.72 10.24
C ALA A 268 -16.53 -6.67 9.89
N LEU A 269 -17.36 -7.42 10.64
CA LEU A 269 -18.82 -7.38 10.47
C LEU A 269 -19.39 -5.99 10.76
N LYS A 270 -18.94 -5.33 11.83
CA LYS A 270 -19.36 -3.96 12.16
C LYS A 270 -18.91 -2.96 11.09
N LEU A 271 -17.65 -3.02 10.63
CA LEU A 271 -17.14 -2.15 9.58
C LEU A 271 -17.98 -2.25 8.31
N ASN A 272 -18.32 -3.47 7.89
CA ASN A 272 -19.15 -3.72 6.73
C ASN A 272 -20.60 -3.26 6.89
N THR A 273 -21.15 -3.38 8.10
CA THR A 273 -22.54 -3.00 8.40
C THR A 273 -22.68 -1.49 8.57
N LEU A 274 -21.75 -0.86 9.29
CA LEU A 274 -21.79 0.58 9.60
C LEU A 274 -21.25 1.44 8.46
N GLY A 275 -20.37 0.88 7.62
CA GLY A 275 -19.70 1.61 6.55
C GLY A 275 -18.63 2.61 7.03
N TYR A 276 -18.27 2.59 8.32
CA TYR A 276 -17.23 3.42 8.91
C TYR A 276 -16.54 2.69 10.07
N PRO A 277 -15.30 3.05 10.43
CA PRO A 277 -14.58 2.45 11.55
C PRO A 277 -15.16 2.90 12.89
N ASP A 278 -15.53 1.93 13.76
CA ASP A 278 -15.90 2.15 15.14
C ASP A 278 -14.65 2.15 16.06
N ALA A 279 -14.87 2.21 17.38
CA ALA A 279 -13.79 2.21 18.35
C ALA A 279 -12.98 0.91 18.35
N ASP A 280 -13.63 -0.25 18.10
CA ASP A 280 -12.97 -1.55 18.07
C ASP A 280 -12.03 -1.65 16.87
N MET A 281 -12.50 -1.22 15.67
CA MET A 281 -11.67 -1.15 14.45
C MET A 281 -10.48 -0.21 14.65
N ARG A 282 -10.69 0.96 15.24
CA ARG A 282 -9.62 1.90 15.55
C ARG A 282 -8.57 1.31 16.46
N ALA A 283 -8.99 0.62 17.53
CA ALA A 283 -8.06 -0.01 18.46
C ALA A 283 -7.19 -1.10 17.80
N ILE A 284 -7.75 -1.88 16.87
CA ILE A 284 -6.98 -2.83 16.06
C ILE A 284 -6.02 -2.08 15.14
N ALA A 285 -6.51 -1.10 14.40
CA ALA A 285 -5.73 -0.33 13.44
C ALA A 285 -4.56 0.41 14.12
N GLU A 286 -4.75 1.00 15.29
CA GLU A 286 -3.71 1.69 16.06
C GLU A 286 -2.54 0.75 16.40
N ARG A 287 -2.83 -0.46 16.88
CA ARG A 287 -1.77 -1.45 17.19
C ARG A 287 -1.00 -1.87 15.94
N SER A 288 -1.68 -1.95 14.81
CA SER A 288 -1.17 -2.44 13.51
C SER A 288 -0.56 -1.33 12.65
N SER A 289 -0.38 -0.12 13.15
CA SER A 289 0.01 1.06 12.35
C SER A 289 1.26 1.72 12.85
N VAL A 290 2.26 1.86 11.97
CA VAL A 290 3.51 2.55 12.29
C VAL A 290 3.28 4.00 12.74
N ALA A 291 2.20 4.65 12.32
CA ALA A 291 1.83 6.00 12.74
C ALA A 291 1.84 6.18 14.27
N HIS A 292 1.47 5.14 15.03
CA HIS A 292 1.32 5.19 16.48
C HIS A 292 2.59 4.84 17.27
N TYR A 293 3.63 4.35 16.59
CA TYR A 293 4.92 4.03 17.22
C TYR A 293 6.14 4.44 16.38
N LEU A 294 5.94 5.30 15.39
CA LEU A 294 6.97 5.71 14.43
C LEU A 294 8.20 6.33 15.11
N GLU A 295 8.03 7.04 16.22
CA GLU A 295 9.12 7.65 16.96
C GLU A 295 10.11 6.63 17.55
N ARG A 296 9.70 5.37 17.66
CA ARG A 296 10.54 4.25 18.11
C ARG A 296 11.34 3.61 16.99
N VAL A 297 10.94 3.83 15.72
CA VAL A 297 11.65 3.31 14.54
C VAL A 297 12.86 4.21 14.24
N LYS A 298 14.07 3.70 14.42
CA LYS A 298 15.34 4.46 14.25
C LYS A 298 16.18 3.97 13.09
N ALA A 299 15.89 2.78 12.56
CA ALA A 299 16.62 2.21 11.44
C ALA A 299 16.48 3.08 10.18
N PRO A 300 17.56 3.35 9.45
CA PRO A 300 17.53 3.98 8.13
C PRO A 300 16.52 3.29 7.22
N THR A 301 15.68 4.07 6.52
CA THR A 301 14.54 3.52 5.79
C THR A 301 14.49 3.99 4.32
N LEU A 302 14.43 3.06 3.39
CA LEU A 302 14.13 3.31 1.98
C LEU A 302 12.66 2.97 1.72
N LEU A 303 11.79 3.97 1.70
CA LEU A 303 10.37 3.83 1.42
C LEU A 303 10.14 3.64 -0.08
N VAL A 304 9.38 2.62 -0.47
CA VAL A 304 9.01 2.36 -1.86
C VAL A 304 7.50 2.21 -1.97
N GLN A 305 6.82 3.15 -2.65
CA GLN A 305 5.36 3.17 -2.71
C GLN A 305 4.85 3.16 -4.13
N GLY A 306 3.75 2.44 -4.35
CA GLY A 306 3.13 2.25 -5.65
C GLY A 306 2.28 3.44 -6.12
N GLN A 307 2.47 3.88 -7.36
CA GLN A 307 1.58 4.87 -7.96
C GLN A 307 0.21 4.28 -8.34
N LYS A 308 0.16 2.96 -8.58
CA LYS A 308 -1.07 2.21 -8.88
C LYS A 308 -1.49 1.39 -7.66
N ASP A 309 -1.66 2.08 -6.54
CA ASP A 309 -2.00 1.44 -5.28
C ASP A 309 -3.22 2.16 -4.66
N THR A 310 -4.38 1.52 -4.78
CA THR A 310 -5.62 2.01 -4.20
C THR A 310 -5.84 1.48 -2.78
N LEU A 311 -5.10 0.42 -2.39
CA LEU A 311 -5.12 -0.09 -1.02
C LEU A 311 -4.30 0.83 -0.11
N PHE A 312 -3.00 0.98 -0.40
CA PHE A 312 -2.06 1.83 0.33
C PHE A 312 -1.53 2.93 -0.60
N ASN A 313 -2.28 4.02 -0.73
CA ASN A 313 -1.93 5.06 -1.68
C ASN A 313 -0.64 5.82 -1.29
N LEU A 314 -0.12 6.67 -2.16
CA LEU A 314 1.15 7.38 -1.97
C LEU A 314 1.21 8.22 -0.68
N GLN A 315 0.06 8.58 -0.09
CA GLN A 315 0.01 9.36 1.15
C GLN A 315 0.51 8.59 2.36
N GLU A 316 0.40 7.27 2.35
CA GLU A 316 0.94 6.40 3.40
C GLU A 316 2.47 6.56 3.52
N ALA A 317 3.19 6.40 2.41
CA ALA A 317 4.63 6.62 2.40
C ALA A 317 5.00 8.07 2.69
N VAL A 318 4.21 9.05 2.24
CA VAL A 318 4.44 10.47 2.55
C VAL A 318 4.32 10.76 4.04
N ALA A 319 3.33 10.17 4.72
CA ALA A 319 3.15 10.31 6.16
C ALA A 319 4.34 9.72 6.91
N THR A 320 4.74 8.49 6.59
CA THR A 320 5.92 7.82 7.17
C THR A 320 7.21 8.61 6.89
N TYR A 321 7.43 9.05 5.62
CA TYR A 321 8.60 9.85 5.26
C TYR A 321 8.72 11.12 6.08
N ARG A 322 7.62 11.87 6.23
CA ARG A 322 7.59 13.10 7.02
C ARG A 322 7.86 12.84 8.49
N GLY A 323 7.32 11.77 9.04
CA GLY A 323 7.55 11.38 10.43
C GLY A 323 9.01 11.05 10.68
N LEU A 324 9.60 10.15 9.89
CA LEU A 324 11.02 9.77 9.98
C LEU A 324 11.95 10.98 9.81
N ARG A 325 11.65 11.85 8.85
CA ARG A 325 12.41 13.10 8.64
C ARG A 325 12.36 14.03 9.85
N ARG A 326 11.20 14.22 10.48
CA ARG A 326 11.06 15.10 11.66
C ARG A 326 11.89 14.61 12.84
N GLN A 327 12.01 13.30 13.02
CA GLN A 327 12.82 12.73 14.11
C GLN A 327 14.31 12.55 13.77
N GLY A 328 14.73 12.89 12.54
CA GLY A 328 16.12 12.81 12.11
C GLY A 328 16.58 11.42 11.63
N THR A 329 15.67 10.45 11.49
CA THR A 329 15.99 9.12 10.93
C THR A 329 16.33 9.27 9.45
N PRO A 330 17.45 8.68 8.96
CA PRO A 330 17.79 8.68 7.56
C PRO A 330 16.67 8.03 6.73
N VAL A 331 16.13 8.75 5.75
CA VAL A 331 15.03 8.23 4.93
C VAL A 331 15.15 8.69 3.48
N ARG A 332 14.86 7.78 2.55
CA ARG A 332 14.67 8.02 1.12
C ARG A 332 13.29 7.53 0.71
N MET A 333 12.75 8.04 -0.41
CA MET A 333 11.45 7.62 -0.91
C MET A 333 11.46 7.48 -2.42
N VAL A 334 10.89 6.37 -2.90
CA VAL A 334 10.67 6.09 -4.31
C VAL A 334 9.18 5.87 -4.57
N TRP A 335 8.61 6.54 -5.56
CA TRP A 335 7.29 6.24 -6.09
C TRP A 335 7.45 5.43 -7.38
N GLN A 336 7.19 4.12 -7.26
CA GLN A 336 7.32 3.15 -8.35
C GLN A 336 6.08 3.11 -9.25
N SER A 337 6.18 2.44 -10.42
CA SER A 337 5.12 2.44 -11.44
C SER A 337 3.88 1.62 -11.09
N TRP A 338 4.02 0.58 -10.27
CA TRP A 338 3.00 -0.43 -9.92
C TRP A 338 2.56 -0.29 -8.46
N GLY A 339 1.66 -1.18 -8.01
CA GLY A 339 1.12 -1.27 -6.65
C GLY A 339 0.04 -2.36 -6.60
N HIS A 340 -0.73 -2.44 -5.51
CA HIS A 340 -1.76 -3.49 -5.32
C HIS A 340 -2.84 -3.50 -6.39
N SER A 341 -3.14 -2.35 -7.01
CA SER A 341 -4.25 -2.21 -7.95
C SER A 341 -3.82 -2.18 -9.41
N GLY A 342 -2.62 -2.50 -9.72
CA GLY A 342 -2.17 -2.40 -11.10
C GLY A 342 -0.91 -3.16 -11.40
N SER A 343 -0.98 -3.94 -12.43
CA SER A 343 0.03 -4.54 -13.30
C SER A 343 1.45 -4.74 -12.73
N ALA A 344 2.19 -5.58 -13.39
CA ALA A 344 3.62 -5.80 -13.17
C ALA A 344 4.44 -4.50 -13.17
N PRO A 345 5.62 -4.49 -12.56
CA PRO A 345 6.61 -3.42 -12.70
C PRO A 345 6.84 -3.04 -14.15
N ALA A 346 7.14 -1.78 -14.41
CA ALA A 346 7.56 -1.36 -15.74
C ALA A 346 8.83 -2.12 -16.16
N PRO A 347 9.03 -2.42 -17.47
CA PRO A 347 10.21 -3.16 -17.92
C PRO A 347 11.52 -2.59 -17.38
N GLY A 348 12.32 -3.44 -16.74
CA GLY A 348 13.60 -3.08 -16.10
C GLY A 348 13.50 -2.37 -14.75
N GLU A 349 12.29 -2.13 -14.25
CA GLU A 349 12.08 -1.45 -12.98
C GLU A 349 12.41 -2.35 -11.78
N LEU A 350 11.86 -3.55 -11.75
CA LEU A 350 12.13 -4.56 -10.73
C LEU A 350 12.04 -5.94 -11.35
N ASP A 351 13.04 -6.76 -11.11
CA ASP A 351 13.03 -8.16 -11.45
C ASP A 351 13.86 -8.94 -10.42
N PHE A 352 13.19 -9.71 -9.58
CA PHE A 352 13.85 -10.62 -8.65
C PHE A 352 14.14 -12.00 -9.28
N GLY A 353 13.54 -12.31 -10.44
CA GLY A 353 13.52 -13.67 -10.98
C GLY A 353 14.49 -13.95 -12.11
N ALA A 354 14.96 -12.93 -12.84
CA ALA A 354 15.64 -13.10 -14.14
C ALA A 354 17.14 -12.78 -14.14
N GLY A 355 17.80 -12.68 -12.99
CA GLY A 355 19.22 -12.36 -12.94
C GLY A 355 19.64 -11.73 -11.62
N SER A 356 20.67 -10.94 -11.64
CA SER A 356 21.13 -10.17 -10.48
C SER A 356 20.15 -9.03 -10.15
N LEU A 357 19.98 -8.72 -8.89
CA LEU A 357 19.30 -7.49 -8.43
C LEU A 357 19.84 -6.23 -9.14
N ARG A 358 21.12 -6.26 -9.54
CA ARG A 358 21.78 -5.16 -10.26
C ARG A 358 21.23 -4.93 -11.67
N ASP A 359 20.48 -5.88 -12.22
CA ASP A 359 19.91 -5.79 -13.57
C ASP A 359 18.60 -5.00 -13.63
N SER A 360 18.08 -4.54 -12.47
CA SER A 360 16.88 -3.71 -12.40
C SER A 360 17.11 -2.43 -11.59
N TYR A 361 16.33 -1.38 -11.85
CA TYR A 361 16.48 -0.09 -11.18
C TYR A 361 16.24 -0.19 -9.67
N LEU A 362 15.12 -0.77 -9.26
CA LEU A 362 14.79 -0.90 -7.85
C LEU A 362 15.68 -1.93 -7.16
N GLY A 363 16.03 -3.04 -7.85
CA GLY A 363 16.96 -4.03 -7.30
C GLY A 363 18.32 -3.41 -6.95
N ARG A 364 18.90 -2.56 -7.84
CA ARG A 364 20.10 -1.78 -7.50
C ARG A 364 19.90 -0.88 -6.29
N ARG A 365 18.76 -0.18 -6.22
CA ARG A 365 18.45 0.71 -5.10
C ARG A 365 18.35 -0.04 -3.76
N PHE A 366 17.75 -1.23 -3.78
CA PHE A 366 17.64 -2.09 -2.58
C PHE A 366 19.01 -2.58 -2.16
N LEU A 367 19.79 -3.07 -3.11
CA LEU A 367 21.13 -3.60 -2.84
C LEU A 367 22.07 -2.50 -2.33
N ASP A 368 22.14 -1.35 -3.01
CA ASP A 368 22.97 -0.21 -2.60
C ASP A 368 22.62 0.27 -1.16
N TRP A 369 21.31 0.28 -0.84
CA TRP A 369 20.84 0.64 0.50
C TRP A 369 21.31 -0.36 1.56
N MET A 370 21.20 -1.67 1.26
CA MET A 370 21.66 -2.74 2.16
C MET A 370 23.18 -2.81 2.22
N ASP A 371 23.88 -2.62 1.11
CA ASP A 371 25.34 -2.58 1.10
C ASP A 371 25.88 -1.43 1.98
N HIS A 372 25.24 -0.24 1.89
CA HIS A 372 25.64 0.90 2.72
C HIS A 372 25.39 0.67 4.22
N HIS A 373 24.14 0.31 4.57
CA HIS A 373 23.72 0.30 5.98
C HIS A 373 23.96 -1.03 6.70
N VAL A 374 23.92 -2.18 5.99
CA VAL A 374 24.03 -3.51 6.60
C VAL A 374 25.43 -4.10 6.38
N ARG A 375 25.95 -4.03 5.14
CA ARG A 375 27.30 -4.51 4.84
C ARG A 375 28.36 -3.55 5.38
N GLY A 376 28.05 -2.27 5.50
CA GLY A 376 28.95 -1.22 5.96
C GLY A 376 29.86 -0.68 4.87
N GLU A 377 29.39 -0.69 3.61
CA GLU A 377 30.11 -0.14 2.47
C GLU A 377 29.80 1.35 2.30
N ASP A 378 30.59 2.22 2.94
CA ASP A 378 30.38 3.68 2.90
C ASP A 378 30.33 4.27 1.48
N SER A 379 30.96 3.61 0.51
CA SER A 379 30.95 4.00 -0.91
C SER A 379 29.66 3.65 -1.66
N ALA A 380 28.81 2.77 -1.12
CA ALA A 380 27.56 2.38 -1.75
C ALA A 380 26.58 3.56 -1.84
N PRO A 381 25.97 3.81 -3.03
CA PRO A 381 25.11 4.97 -3.22
C PRO A 381 23.83 4.89 -2.40
N GLN A 382 23.52 5.92 -1.62
CA GLN A 382 22.24 6.00 -0.90
C GLN A 382 21.09 6.54 -1.78
N GLY A 383 21.41 7.04 -2.97
CA GLY A 383 20.50 7.61 -3.94
C GLY A 383 19.83 8.93 -3.55
N PRO A 384 18.89 9.42 -4.38
CA PRO A 384 18.19 10.69 -4.17
C PRO A 384 17.26 10.64 -2.95
N ALA A 385 16.97 11.79 -2.37
CA ALA A 385 16.00 11.88 -1.28
C ALA A 385 14.58 11.49 -1.72
N PHE A 386 14.27 11.71 -3.01
CA PHE A 386 13.00 11.34 -3.62
C PHE A 386 13.18 11.03 -5.11
N ALA A 387 12.58 9.93 -5.56
CA ALA A 387 12.49 9.56 -6.98
C ALA A 387 11.06 9.12 -7.32
N TYR A 388 10.65 9.33 -8.58
CA TYR A 388 9.34 8.89 -9.04
C TYR A 388 9.36 8.49 -10.52
N PHE A 389 8.65 7.42 -10.85
CA PHE A 389 8.48 6.94 -12.21
C PHE A 389 7.54 7.85 -13.02
N ARG A 390 7.83 8.06 -14.31
CA ARG A 390 7.05 8.86 -15.27
C ARG A 390 6.64 7.99 -16.44
N ASP A 391 5.40 7.56 -16.48
CA ASP A 391 4.84 6.66 -17.50
C ASP A 391 4.82 7.25 -18.93
N TRP A 392 4.98 8.56 -19.05
CA TRP A 392 5.02 9.27 -20.35
C TRP A 392 6.43 9.41 -20.94
N VAL A 393 7.47 8.93 -20.26
CA VAL A 393 8.85 8.96 -20.74
C VAL A 393 9.17 7.66 -21.45
N ARG A 394 9.49 7.73 -22.73
CA ARG A 394 9.88 6.57 -23.52
C ARG A 394 11.34 6.20 -23.26
N TYR A 395 11.59 4.92 -23.16
CA TYR A 395 12.92 4.32 -23.03
C TYR A 395 12.97 2.97 -23.76
N ASP A 396 14.15 2.39 -23.92
CA ASP A 396 14.30 1.08 -24.53
C ASP A 396 13.84 0.00 -23.54
N THR A 397 12.78 -0.72 -23.90
CA THR A 397 12.16 -1.77 -23.09
C THR A 397 12.60 -3.18 -23.49
N SER A 398 13.59 -3.30 -24.38
CA SER A 398 14.14 -4.61 -24.72
C SER A 398 14.81 -5.26 -23.50
N PRO A 399 14.74 -6.58 -23.33
CA PRO A 399 15.31 -7.27 -22.17
C PRO A 399 16.79 -6.93 -21.89
N ALA A 400 17.58 -6.72 -22.93
CA ALA A 400 19.01 -6.39 -22.80
C ALA A 400 19.27 -4.97 -22.29
N ALA A 401 18.36 -4.02 -22.49
CA ALA A 401 18.56 -2.61 -22.17
C ALA A 401 17.67 -2.10 -21.05
N ALA A 402 16.52 -2.72 -20.81
CA ALA A 402 15.47 -2.19 -19.95
C ALA A 402 15.97 -1.82 -18.56
N GLY A 403 16.79 -2.65 -17.93
CA GLY A 403 17.28 -2.45 -16.56
C GLY A 403 18.06 -1.15 -16.34
N THR A 404 18.80 -0.68 -17.36
CA THR A 404 19.51 0.61 -17.32
C THR A 404 18.69 1.74 -17.95
N ALA A 405 17.96 1.43 -19.03
CA ALA A 405 17.20 2.42 -19.78
C ALA A 405 16.02 3.00 -19.00
N VAL A 406 15.41 2.24 -18.08
CA VAL A 406 14.30 2.67 -17.22
C VAL A 406 14.67 3.87 -16.32
N GLU A 407 15.94 4.06 -16.01
CA GLU A 407 16.43 5.22 -15.23
C GLU A 407 15.99 6.56 -15.85
N ARG A 408 15.88 6.63 -17.18
CA ARG A 408 15.38 7.82 -17.89
C ARG A 408 13.93 8.15 -17.56
N ALA A 409 13.14 7.13 -17.21
CA ALA A 409 11.75 7.31 -16.82
C ALA A 409 11.64 7.80 -15.37
N TYR A 410 12.64 7.61 -14.54
CA TYR A 410 12.66 8.17 -13.20
C TYR A 410 13.08 9.64 -13.19
N ALA A 411 12.39 10.43 -12.37
CA ALA A 411 12.84 11.79 -12.03
C ALA A 411 13.32 11.79 -10.58
N GLU A 412 14.52 12.33 -10.38
CA GLU A 412 15.16 12.40 -9.08
C GLU A 412 15.14 13.80 -8.50
N ARG A 413 14.98 13.91 -7.19
CA ARG A 413 14.90 15.17 -6.44
C ARG A 413 15.78 15.12 -5.18
N LYS A 414 16.46 16.22 -4.89
CA LYS A 414 17.27 16.41 -3.67
C LYS A 414 16.41 16.50 -2.40
N ARG A 415 15.10 16.74 -2.54
CA ARG A 415 14.11 16.77 -1.45
C ARG A 415 12.71 16.49 -2.00
N PHE A 416 11.89 15.93 -1.13
CA PHE A 416 10.47 15.75 -1.41
C PHE A 416 9.69 17.05 -1.10
N SER A 417 8.77 17.42 -1.99
CA SER A 417 7.83 18.50 -1.80
C SER A 417 6.52 18.20 -2.54
N GLN A 418 5.41 18.51 -1.93
CA GLN A 418 4.05 18.43 -2.49
C GLN A 418 3.32 19.78 -2.42
N ALA A 419 4.05 20.88 -2.29
CA ALA A 419 3.42 22.20 -2.23
C ALA A 419 2.66 22.46 -3.53
N PRO A 420 1.37 22.86 -3.47
CA PRO A 420 0.64 23.29 -4.65
C PRO A 420 1.33 24.51 -5.29
N THR A 421 1.39 24.50 -6.63
CA THR A 421 2.03 25.57 -7.42
C THR A 421 1.03 26.34 -8.28
N ALA A 422 -0.19 25.76 -8.49
CA ALA A 422 -1.25 26.39 -9.26
C ALA A 422 -2.62 26.17 -8.61
N SER A 423 -3.56 27.06 -8.91
CA SER A 423 -4.95 26.98 -8.47
C SER A 423 -5.89 27.05 -9.67
N LEU A 424 -6.97 26.26 -9.61
CA LEU A 424 -8.13 26.35 -10.49
C LEU A 424 -9.33 26.64 -9.60
N PHE A 425 -10.00 27.74 -9.86
CA PHE A 425 -11.17 28.19 -9.12
C PHE A 425 -12.42 27.68 -9.81
N PHE A 426 -13.36 27.17 -9.05
CA PHE A 426 -14.67 26.83 -9.55
C PHE A 426 -15.40 28.14 -9.88
N THR A 427 -16.12 28.16 -10.99
CA THR A 427 -16.89 29.32 -11.43
C THR A 427 -18.24 28.87 -11.98
N GLY A 428 -19.19 29.77 -12.12
CA GLY A 428 -20.46 29.48 -12.78
C GLY A 428 -20.27 28.78 -14.11
N ASP A 429 -21.31 28.15 -14.63
CA ASP A 429 -21.30 27.32 -15.86
C ASP A 429 -20.48 26.02 -15.74
N ASP A 430 -20.37 25.46 -14.52
CA ASP A 430 -19.68 24.19 -14.23
C ASP A 430 -18.22 24.16 -14.74
N ALA A 431 -17.55 25.32 -14.65
CA ALA A 431 -16.21 25.50 -15.18
C ALA A 431 -15.13 25.69 -14.09
N LEU A 432 -13.87 25.45 -14.50
CA LEU A 432 -12.67 25.76 -13.73
C LEU A 432 -11.87 26.87 -14.45
N THR A 433 -11.48 27.91 -13.70
CA THR A 433 -10.68 29.04 -14.21
C THR A 433 -9.38 29.22 -13.43
N PRO A 434 -8.25 29.58 -14.05
CA PRO A 434 -7.01 29.85 -13.35
C PRO A 434 -7.00 31.25 -12.64
N SER A 435 -7.91 32.15 -12.98
CA SER A 435 -7.98 33.49 -12.41
C SER A 435 -9.08 33.62 -11.37
N ALA A 436 -8.73 34.09 -10.17
CA ALA A 436 -9.70 34.38 -9.13
C ALA A 436 -10.67 35.49 -9.56
N ASP A 437 -10.19 36.49 -10.33
CA ASP A 437 -11.01 37.60 -10.82
C ASP A 437 -12.05 37.18 -11.87
N ALA A 438 -11.87 35.99 -12.47
CA ALA A 438 -12.80 35.42 -13.43
C ALA A 438 -13.91 34.58 -12.78
N VAL A 439 -13.88 34.43 -11.46
CA VAL A 439 -14.90 33.64 -10.74
C VAL A 439 -16.24 34.33 -10.79
N ARG A 440 -17.25 33.61 -11.27
CA ARG A 440 -18.66 34.03 -11.24
C ARG A 440 -19.40 33.18 -10.21
N ALA A 441 -20.40 33.77 -9.59
CA ALA A 441 -21.29 33.04 -8.71
C ALA A 441 -22.03 31.93 -9.49
N GLY A 442 -22.13 30.76 -8.90
CA GLY A 442 -22.81 29.62 -9.47
C GLY A 442 -22.89 28.45 -8.50
N SER A 443 -23.66 27.45 -8.91
CA SER A 443 -23.82 26.22 -8.13
C SER A 443 -24.15 25.05 -9.03
N ALA A 444 -23.68 23.86 -8.64
CA ALA A 444 -24.03 22.59 -9.26
C ALA A 444 -24.61 21.64 -8.19
N SER A 445 -25.75 21.03 -8.47
CA SER A 445 -26.44 20.17 -7.52
C SER A 445 -26.54 18.74 -8.04
N TYR A 446 -26.49 17.79 -7.11
CA TYR A 446 -26.71 16.38 -7.39
C TYR A 446 -27.43 15.69 -6.23
N ALA A 447 -28.01 14.51 -6.50
CA ALA A 447 -28.59 13.67 -5.47
C ALA A 447 -27.52 12.76 -4.87
N ASN A 448 -27.28 12.87 -3.56
CA ASN A 448 -26.37 12.00 -2.83
C ASN A 448 -27.06 10.69 -2.48
N ALA A 449 -27.28 9.85 -3.49
CA ALA A 449 -28.04 8.61 -3.36
C ALA A 449 -27.14 7.42 -3.01
N PRO A 450 -27.56 6.55 -2.05
CA PRO A 450 -26.87 5.29 -1.79
C PRO A 450 -26.87 4.39 -3.02
N GLY A 451 -25.77 3.68 -3.24
CA GLY A 451 -25.68 2.68 -4.30
C GLY A 451 -25.82 3.22 -5.73
N ALA A 452 -25.59 4.52 -5.93
CA ALA A 452 -25.53 5.09 -7.27
C ALA A 452 -24.44 4.36 -8.08
N PRO A 453 -24.74 3.86 -9.30
CA PRO A 453 -23.80 3.05 -10.04
C PRO A 453 -22.56 3.86 -10.44
N THR A 454 -21.41 3.44 -9.98
CA THR A 454 -20.13 3.80 -10.56
C THR A 454 -19.58 2.55 -11.23
N SER A 455 -18.99 2.66 -12.41
CA SER A 455 -18.41 1.53 -13.13
C SER A 455 -17.00 1.15 -12.62
N TYR A 456 -16.60 1.70 -11.50
CA TYR A 456 -15.23 1.65 -11.00
C TYR A 456 -15.01 0.49 -10.03
N SER A 457 -13.92 -0.26 -10.19
CA SER A 457 -13.46 -1.26 -9.23
C SER A 457 -11.99 -1.04 -8.88
N GLU A 458 -11.65 -0.89 -7.61
CA GLU A 458 -10.28 -0.78 -7.13
C GLU A 458 -9.51 -2.11 -7.21
N THR A 459 -10.22 -3.23 -7.21
CA THR A 459 -9.62 -4.57 -7.22
C THR A 459 -9.46 -5.17 -8.62
N SER A 460 -9.92 -4.48 -9.66
CA SER A 460 -9.90 -5.01 -11.05
C SER A 460 -8.50 -5.38 -11.56
N GLY A 461 -7.43 -4.90 -10.94
CA GLY A 461 -6.06 -5.30 -11.24
C GLY A 461 -5.66 -6.68 -10.68
N LEU A 462 -6.37 -7.18 -9.66
CA LEU A 462 -6.08 -8.47 -9.02
C LEU A 462 -6.64 -9.67 -9.81
N GLU A 463 -7.69 -9.45 -10.59
CA GLU A 463 -8.38 -10.51 -11.33
C GLU A 463 -7.68 -10.89 -12.65
N GLY A 464 -6.45 -10.44 -12.88
CA GLY A 464 -5.68 -10.74 -14.11
C GLY A 464 -6.27 -10.16 -15.40
N GLY A 465 -7.37 -9.44 -15.30
CA GLY A 465 -8.03 -8.73 -16.37
C GLY A 465 -8.01 -7.24 -16.06
N GLN A 466 -7.25 -6.47 -16.83
CA GLN A 466 -7.49 -5.02 -16.87
C GLN A 466 -8.86 -4.80 -17.50
N VAL A 467 -9.90 -4.81 -16.68
CA VAL A 467 -11.16 -4.25 -17.09
C VAL A 467 -11.00 -2.74 -16.97
N ASP A 468 -10.43 -2.10 -17.98
CA ASP A 468 -10.56 -0.67 -18.22
C ASP A 468 -12.03 -0.36 -18.57
N ASN A 469 -12.91 -0.64 -17.63
CA ASN A 469 -14.27 -0.11 -17.75
C ASN A 469 -14.14 1.41 -17.69
N PRO A 470 -14.69 2.13 -18.67
CA PRO A 470 -14.70 3.58 -18.60
C PRO A 470 -15.33 3.98 -17.27
N VAL A 471 -14.64 4.83 -16.53
CA VAL A 471 -15.18 5.36 -15.28
C VAL A 471 -16.40 6.20 -15.64
N SER A 472 -17.57 5.81 -15.14
CA SER A 472 -18.79 6.57 -15.32
C SER A 472 -19.48 6.74 -13.98
N ASP A 473 -19.91 7.96 -13.71
CA ASP A 473 -20.82 8.26 -12.61
C ASP A 473 -22.24 8.38 -13.15
N GLY A 474 -23.24 7.93 -12.38
CA GLY A 474 -24.64 7.93 -12.81
C GLY A 474 -25.17 9.35 -13.02
N PRO A 475 -25.88 9.65 -14.12
CA PRO A 475 -26.46 10.98 -14.33
C PRO A 475 -27.31 11.46 -13.15
N GLY A 476 -27.08 12.70 -12.71
CA GLY A 476 -27.79 13.29 -11.55
C GLY A 476 -27.23 12.90 -10.18
N THR A 477 -26.17 12.07 -10.11
CA THR A 477 -25.54 11.64 -8.86
C THR A 477 -24.13 12.20 -8.69
N PHE A 478 -23.74 13.18 -9.48
CA PHE A 478 -22.46 13.89 -9.37
C PHE A 478 -22.57 15.34 -9.85
N ALA A 479 -21.66 16.18 -9.36
CA ALA A 479 -21.37 17.49 -9.92
C ALA A 479 -19.96 17.46 -10.54
N ALA A 480 -19.79 18.09 -11.71
CA ALA A 480 -18.54 18.14 -12.43
C ALA A 480 -18.16 19.55 -12.83
N PHE A 481 -16.88 19.91 -12.69
CA PHE A 481 -16.34 21.23 -13.08
C PHE A 481 -15.12 21.02 -13.97
N THR A 482 -15.11 21.63 -15.15
CA THR A 482 -14.13 21.32 -16.20
C THR A 482 -13.36 22.57 -16.64
N SER A 483 -12.05 22.45 -16.79
CA SER A 483 -11.19 23.53 -17.30
C SER A 483 -11.34 23.75 -18.82
N ALA A 484 -10.86 24.87 -19.32
CA ALA A 484 -10.51 25.02 -20.72
C ALA A 484 -9.43 23.96 -21.12
N PRO A 485 -9.27 23.66 -22.44
CA PRO A 485 -8.20 22.78 -22.88
C PRO A 485 -6.83 23.42 -22.65
N LEU A 486 -5.85 22.62 -22.19
CA LEU A 486 -4.49 23.09 -21.95
C LEU A 486 -3.79 23.47 -23.26
N ALA A 487 -3.17 24.64 -23.30
CA ALA A 487 -2.35 25.06 -24.44
C ALA A 487 -0.99 24.32 -24.49
N GLN A 488 -0.53 23.84 -23.34
CA GLN A 488 0.66 22.98 -23.22
C GLN A 488 0.44 21.89 -22.16
N GLY A 489 1.14 20.76 -22.31
CA GLY A 489 1.05 19.68 -21.33
C GLY A 489 1.79 20.01 -20.03
N VAL A 490 1.21 19.63 -18.90
CA VAL A 490 1.76 19.86 -17.56
C VAL A 490 1.71 18.57 -16.74
N ALA A 491 2.69 18.33 -15.86
CA ALA A 491 2.66 17.15 -15.00
C ALA A 491 2.27 17.54 -13.55
N ILE A 492 1.34 16.75 -13.00
CA ILE A 492 0.95 16.76 -11.59
C ILE A 492 1.82 15.74 -10.87
N VAL A 493 2.54 16.14 -9.83
CA VAL A 493 3.38 15.25 -9.01
C VAL A 493 3.14 15.54 -7.54
N GLY A 494 2.31 14.75 -6.91
CA GLY A 494 1.90 14.94 -5.52
C GLY A 494 0.40 14.90 -5.34
N SER A 495 -0.09 15.43 -4.21
CA SER A 495 -1.50 15.38 -3.82
C SER A 495 -2.21 16.68 -4.20
N PRO A 496 -3.17 16.63 -5.10
CA PRO A 496 -4.10 17.74 -5.30
C PRO A 496 -4.88 18.03 -4.02
N ARG A 497 -5.34 19.26 -3.86
CA ARG A 497 -6.15 19.69 -2.71
C ARG A 497 -7.37 20.44 -3.16
N LEU A 498 -8.51 20.13 -2.55
CA LEU A 498 -9.76 20.85 -2.77
C LEU A 498 -10.12 21.70 -1.54
N THR A 499 -10.72 22.83 -1.77
CA THR A 499 -11.54 23.54 -0.79
C THR A 499 -12.91 23.68 -1.41
N LEU A 500 -13.94 23.13 -0.75
CA LEU A 500 -15.31 23.08 -1.26
C LEU A 500 -16.24 23.84 -0.33
N HIS A 501 -17.15 24.58 -0.93
CA HIS A 501 -18.29 25.18 -0.24
C HIS A 501 -19.53 24.37 -0.62
N LEU A 502 -20.19 23.79 0.37
CA LEU A 502 -21.32 22.88 0.18
C LEU A 502 -22.57 23.42 0.84
N ASP A 503 -23.70 23.22 0.19
CA ASP A 503 -25.03 23.32 0.81
C ASP A 503 -25.67 21.92 0.80
N ALA A 504 -25.86 21.35 2.00
CA ALA A 504 -26.42 20.03 2.22
C ALA A 504 -27.32 20.09 3.49
N PRO A 505 -28.54 20.63 3.36
CA PRO A 505 -29.36 21.03 4.49
C PRO A 505 -29.79 19.86 5.39
N LEU A 506 -29.97 18.65 4.85
CA LEU A 506 -30.28 17.49 5.68
C LEU A 506 -29.05 17.07 6.50
N ALA A 507 -27.88 17.01 5.90
CA ALA A 507 -26.65 16.72 6.63
C ALA A 507 -26.37 17.77 7.72
N ALA A 508 -26.63 19.04 7.45
CA ALA A 508 -26.49 20.11 8.45
C ALA A 508 -27.38 19.89 9.70
N GLN A 509 -28.52 19.23 9.52
CA GLN A 509 -29.44 18.89 10.64
C GLN A 509 -29.04 17.59 11.35
N THR A 510 -28.49 16.61 10.63
CA THR A 510 -28.28 15.25 11.13
C THR A 510 -26.85 14.99 11.59
N GLN A 511 -25.86 15.75 11.12
CA GLN A 511 -24.43 15.50 11.37
C GLN A 511 -24.04 15.43 12.86
N ALA A 512 -24.74 16.14 13.74
CA ALA A 512 -24.50 16.10 15.18
C ALA A 512 -24.87 14.74 15.81
N GLY A 513 -25.69 13.93 15.14
CA GLY A 513 -26.07 12.57 15.55
C GLY A 513 -24.99 11.51 15.32
N GLY A 514 -23.85 11.87 14.75
CA GLY A 514 -22.73 10.96 14.50
C GLY A 514 -22.56 10.57 13.04
N PRO A 515 -21.69 9.57 12.74
CA PRO A 515 -21.24 9.27 11.38
C PRO A 515 -22.35 8.92 10.37
N LEU A 516 -23.42 8.25 10.80
CA LEU A 516 -24.56 7.92 9.94
C LEU A 516 -25.35 9.15 9.51
N GLY A 517 -25.30 10.25 10.29
CA GLY A 517 -25.93 11.52 9.93
C GLY A 517 -25.03 12.48 9.15
N GLN A 518 -23.79 12.10 8.85
CA GLN A 518 -22.81 12.93 8.14
C GLN A 518 -22.84 12.67 6.65
N LEU A 519 -22.56 13.72 5.86
CA LEU A 519 -22.44 13.64 4.41
C LEU A 519 -21.20 12.84 4.02
N VAL A 520 -21.38 11.89 3.10
CA VAL A 520 -20.27 11.19 2.43
C VAL A 520 -20.26 11.59 0.96
N LEU A 521 -19.08 11.91 0.43
CA LEU A 521 -18.87 12.22 -0.99
C LEU A 521 -17.51 11.69 -1.47
N PHE A 522 -17.39 11.54 -2.80
CA PHE A 522 -16.23 10.93 -3.46
C PHE A 522 -15.62 11.88 -4.49
N PRO A 523 -14.75 12.82 -4.07
CA PRO A 523 -14.00 13.67 -4.99
C PRO A 523 -13.06 12.86 -5.88
N LYS A 524 -13.03 13.20 -7.17
CA LYS A 524 -12.19 12.61 -8.20
C LYS A 524 -11.59 13.72 -9.07
N VAL A 525 -10.38 13.50 -9.59
CA VAL A 525 -9.75 14.38 -10.59
C VAL A 525 -9.49 13.59 -11.86
N TYR A 526 -10.12 14.02 -12.93
CA TYR A 526 -10.04 13.38 -14.25
C TYR A 526 -9.13 14.16 -15.19
N ASP A 527 -8.44 13.43 -16.04
CA ASP A 527 -7.86 13.91 -17.30
C ASP A 527 -8.88 13.62 -18.40
N VAL A 528 -9.44 14.67 -19.01
CA VAL A 528 -10.42 14.54 -20.09
C VAL A 528 -9.73 14.82 -21.42
N ASP A 529 -9.74 13.86 -22.31
CA ASP A 529 -9.11 13.97 -23.62
C ASP A 529 -9.85 14.96 -24.56
N PRO A 530 -9.28 15.30 -25.74
CA PRO A 530 -9.93 16.24 -26.66
C PRO A 530 -11.28 15.78 -27.24
N VAL A 531 -11.58 14.48 -27.20
CA VAL A 531 -12.88 13.93 -27.66
C VAL A 531 -13.89 13.79 -26.52
N GLY A 532 -13.48 14.14 -25.28
CA GLY A 532 -14.38 14.18 -24.12
C GLY A 532 -14.35 12.92 -23.24
N THR A 533 -13.41 12.00 -23.46
CA THR A 533 -13.29 10.78 -22.65
C THR A 533 -12.55 11.09 -21.34
N PRO A 534 -13.17 10.89 -20.16
CA PRO A 534 -12.52 11.08 -18.87
C PRO A 534 -11.68 9.86 -18.50
N THR A 535 -10.49 10.12 -17.94
CA THR A 535 -9.61 9.10 -17.35
C THR A 535 -9.33 9.44 -15.89
N LEU A 536 -9.70 8.54 -14.97
CA LEU A 536 -9.33 8.62 -13.56
C LEU A 536 -7.94 7.99 -13.37
N LYS A 537 -6.94 8.84 -13.08
CA LYS A 537 -5.56 8.35 -12.98
C LYS A 537 -5.40 7.35 -11.86
N ASN A 538 -4.91 6.15 -12.22
CA ASN A 538 -4.62 5.04 -11.31
C ASN A 538 -5.81 4.66 -10.40
N ARG A 539 -7.03 4.98 -10.84
CA ARG A 539 -8.29 4.68 -10.12
C ARG A 539 -8.33 5.24 -8.68
N LEU A 540 -7.66 6.37 -8.44
CA LEU A 540 -7.59 6.98 -7.11
C LEU A 540 -8.81 7.86 -6.85
N VAL A 541 -9.59 7.46 -5.85
CA VAL A 541 -10.77 8.15 -5.34
C VAL A 541 -10.46 8.70 -3.95
N SER A 542 -11.05 9.84 -3.60
CA SER A 542 -10.89 10.48 -2.29
C SER A 542 -12.19 10.43 -1.51
N PRO A 543 -12.52 9.33 -0.82
CA PRO A 543 -13.70 9.32 0.02
C PRO A 543 -13.56 10.34 1.16
N VAL A 544 -14.64 11.05 1.43
CA VAL A 544 -14.74 12.10 2.44
C VAL A 544 -16.04 11.92 3.21
N ARG A 545 -15.94 11.77 4.52
CA ARG A 545 -17.05 11.97 5.45
C ARG A 545 -16.88 13.34 6.10
N VAL A 546 -17.85 14.20 5.89
CA VAL A 546 -17.81 15.60 6.33
C VAL A 546 -18.39 15.72 7.74
N GLY A 547 -17.53 16.11 8.67
CA GLY A 547 -17.93 16.29 10.07
C GLY A 547 -18.82 17.53 10.29
N ASP A 548 -18.61 18.58 9.49
CA ASP A 548 -19.38 19.84 9.56
C ASP A 548 -19.52 20.43 8.15
N VAL A 549 -20.70 20.27 7.54
CA VAL A 549 -21.01 20.78 6.19
C VAL A 549 -21.23 22.30 6.15
N THR A 550 -21.34 22.97 7.30
CA THR A 550 -21.53 24.42 7.38
C THR A 550 -20.23 25.21 7.20
N ARG A 551 -19.09 24.51 7.14
CA ARG A 551 -17.75 25.06 6.95
C ARG A 551 -17.16 24.64 5.61
N PRO A 552 -16.19 25.38 5.07
CA PRO A 552 -15.47 24.95 3.88
C PRO A 552 -14.77 23.61 4.11
N VAL A 553 -15.08 22.61 3.29
CA VAL A 553 -14.51 21.25 3.37
C VAL A 553 -13.16 21.25 2.66
N LYS A 554 -12.10 20.90 3.40
CA LYS A 554 -10.73 20.82 2.88
C LYS A 554 -10.39 19.37 2.60
N VAL A 555 -10.23 19.00 1.34
CA VAL A 555 -9.92 17.65 0.91
C VAL A 555 -8.48 17.55 0.41
N GLN A 556 -7.76 16.53 0.82
CA GLN A 556 -6.47 16.16 0.24
C GLN A 556 -6.68 14.88 -0.59
N LEU A 557 -6.55 15.00 -1.93
CA LEU A 557 -6.65 13.84 -2.79
C LEU A 557 -5.39 12.96 -2.66
N PRO A 558 -5.47 11.67 -3.00
CA PRO A 558 -4.30 10.80 -3.10
C PRO A 558 -3.22 11.39 -3.99
N GLY A 559 -1.96 11.07 -3.70
CA GLY A 559 -0.83 11.49 -4.53
C GLY A 559 -0.92 10.85 -5.91
N ILE A 560 -0.61 11.62 -6.94
CA ILE A 560 -0.54 11.16 -8.33
C ILE A 560 0.75 11.62 -9.01
N VAL A 561 1.19 10.85 -10.00
CA VAL A 561 2.20 11.24 -10.97
C VAL A 561 1.57 11.09 -12.34
N HIS A 562 1.18 12.22 -12.94
CA HIS A 562 0.44 12.20 -14.19
C HIS A 562 0.76 13.41 -15.06
N LYS A 563 0.89 13.21 -16.36
CA LYS A 563 1.05 14.29 -17.34
C LYS A 563 -0.26 14.50 -18.10
N VAL A 564 -0.98 15.56 -17.76
CA VAL A 564 -2.10 16.06 -18.56
C VAL A 564 -1.52 16.64 -19.86
N ARG A 565 -1.97 16.19 -21.02
CA ARG A 565 -1.40 16.54 -22.32
C ARG A 565 -1.99 17.86 -22.84
N LYS A 566 -1.30 18.46 -23.82
CA LYS A 566 -1.85 19.57 -24.60
C LYS A 566 -3.20 19.18 -25.23
N GLY A 567 -4.18 20.06 -25.16
CA GLY A 567 -5.54 19.86 -25.64
C GLY A 567 -6.47 19.12 -24.67
N HIS A 568 -5.93 18.44 -23.67
CA HIS A 568 -6.72 17.81 -22.61
C HIS A 568 -7.25 18.85 -21.62
N ARG A 569 -8.21 18.44 -20.78
CA ARG A 569 -8.84 19.26 -19.75
C ARG A 569 -8.69 18.59 -18.39
N ILE A 570 -8.64 19.40 -17.35
CA ILE A 570 -8.70 18.93 -15.96
C ILE A 570 -10.16 19.05 -15.51
N GLN A 571 -10.72 17.96 -14.98
CA GLN A 571 -12.08 17.93 -14.47
C GLN A 571 -12.07 17.46 -13.02
N VAL A 572 -12.84 18.14 -12.18
CA VAL A 572 -13.17 17.69 -10.81
C VAL A 572 -14.58 17.16 -10.82
N VAL A 573 -14.75 15.95 -10.31
CA VAL A 573 -16.05 15.32 -10.09
C VAL A 573 -16.25 15.11 -8.60
N LEU A 574 -17.41 15.45 -8.09
CA LEU A 574 -17.87 15.16 -6.73
C LEU A 574 -19.04 14.18 -6.86
N ALA A 575 -18.76 12.89 -6.65
CA ALA A 575 -19.74 11.83 -6.83
C ALA A 575 -20.42 11.43 -5.51
N ALA A 576 -21.65 10.95 -5.60
CA ALA A 576 -22.47 10.48 -4.48
C ALA A 576 -22.01 9.14 -3.91
N SER A 577 -21.40 8.30 -4.73
CA SER A 577 -20.99 6.95 -4.35
C SER A 577 -19.78 6.50 -5.14
N ASP A 578 -19.19 5.41 -4.68
CA ASP A 578 -18.17 4.66 -5.40
C ASP A 578 -18.34 3.16 -5.09
N PHE A 579 -18.19 2.31 -6.10
CA PHE A 579 -18.47 0.88 -5.97
C PHE A 579 -17.57 0.16 -4.98
N ALA A 580 -16.35 0.63 -4.82
CA ALA A 580 -15.36 0.00 -3.92
C ALA A 580 -15.58 0.34 -2.43
N TYR A 581 -16.43 1.33 -2.13
CA TYR A 581 -16.62 1.88 -0.79
C TYR A 581 -18.04 1.68 -0.27
N ALA A 582 -18.19 1.83 1.05
CA ALA A 582 -19.51 2.02 1.63
C ALA A 582 -20.12 3.34 1.14
N GLY A 583 -21.43 3.35 0.92
CA GLY A 583 -22.15 4.52 0.42
C GLY A 583 -22.63 5.46 1.51
N ASN A 584 -23.54 6.34 1.12
CA ASN A 584 -24.36 7.14 2.02
C ASN A 584 -25.58 6.35 2.48
N ASP A 585 -26.02 6.59 3.70
CA ASP A 585 -27.26 6.00 4.24
C ASP A 585 -28.50 6.86 3.95
N LEU A 586 -28.29 8.13 3.57
CA LEU A 586 -29.37 9.09 3.35
C LEU A 586 -29.28 9.72 1.96
N VAL A 587 -30.40 9.66 1.23
CA VAL A 587 -30.57 10.41 0.00
C VAL A 587 -30.84 11.87 0.32
N GLN A 588 -30.04 12.77 -0.22
CA GLN A 588 -30.22 14.21 -0.06
C GLN A 588 -29.68 14.97 -1.25
N PRO A 589 -30.22 16.17 -1.54
CA PRO A 589 -29.58 17.08 -2.46
C PRO A 589 -28.28 17.61 -1.83
N VAL A 590 -27.25 17.68 -2.66
CA VAL A 590 -25.98 18.33 -2.32
C VAL A 590 -25.69 19.37 -3.39
N THR A 591 -25.44 20.58 -2.98
CA THR A 591 -25.11 21.69 -3.88
C THR A 591 -23.69 22.15 -3.60
N VAL A 592 -22.85 22.12 -4.62
CA VAL A 592 -21.52 22.74 -4.59
C VAL A 592 -21.69 24.19 -5.01
N THR A 593 -21.26 25.11 -4.14
CA THR A 593 -21.38 26.54 -4.39
C THR A 593 -20.01 27.18 -4.67
N THR A 594 -19.99 28.23 -5.45
CA THR A 594 -18.82 29.06 -5.72
C THR A 594 -19.22 30.51 -5.95
N GLY A 595 -18.31 31.44 -5.66
CA GLY A 595 -18.51 32.85 -5.90
C GLY A 595 -17.23 33.63 -5.67
N PRO A 596 -17.19 34.91 -6.08
CA PRO A 596 -15.99 35.77 -5.96
C PRO A 596 -15.45 35.85 -4.52
N ASP A 597 -16.35 35.95 -3.55
CA ASP A 597 -15.98 36.12 -2.13
C ASP A 597 -15.62 34.77 -1.43
N ALA A 598 -16.11 33.65 -1.95
CA ALA A 598 -15.93 32.33 -1.38
C ALA A 598 -15.82 31.25 -2.48
N PRO A 599 -14.74 31.25 -3.27
CA PRO A 599 -14.59 30.28 -4.35
C PRO A 599 -14.26 28.89 -3.82
N SER A 600 -14.90 27.86 -4.38
CA SER A 600 -14.38 26.50 -4.32
C SER A 600 -13.12 26.40 -5.19
N VAL A 601 -12.09 25.68 -4.75
CA VAL A 601 -10.74 25.73 -5.38
C VAL A 601 -10.10 24.36 -5.43
N LEU A 602 -9.57 24.00 -6.61
CA LEU A 602 -8.60 22.92 -6.78
C LEU A 602 -7.18 23.48 -6.80
N ARG A 603 -6.31 22.98 -5.94
CA ARG A 603 -4.87 23.32 -5.91
C ARG A 603 -4.05 22.13 -6.35
N LEU A 604 -3.15 22.35 -7.32
CA LEU A 604 -2.37 21.32 -7.98
C LEU A 604 -0.87 21.48 -7.70
N PRO A 605 -0.16 20.38 -7.33
CA PRO A 605 1.31 20.34 -7.27
C PRO A 605 1.88 20.06 -8.67
N LEU A 606 2.16 21.12 -9.44
CA LEU A 606 2.62 21.02 -10.83
C LEU A 606 4.16 21.06 -10.93
N THR A 607 4.69 20.43 -11.97
CA THR A 607 6.10 20.53 -12.40
C THR A 607 6.24 21.37 -13.66
N GLY A 608 5.61 22.50 -13.72
CA GLY A 608 5.58 23.44 -14.84
C GLY A 608 4.40 24.39 -14.72
N ASP A 609 4.30 25.30 -15.65
CA ASP A 609 3.24 26.30 -15.66
C ASP A 609 1.93 25.73 -16.22
N LEU A 610 0.82 26.16 -15.63
CA LEU A 610 -0.53 25.86 -16.11
C LEU A 610 -0.93 26.93 -17.13
N VAL A 611 -1.05 26.52 -18.39
CA VAL A 611 -1.34 27.43 -19.52
C VAL A 611 -2.54 26.88 -20.30
N PHE A 612 -3.54 27.76 -20.50
CA PHE A 612 -4.79 27.47 -21.25
C PHE A 612 -4.83 28.17 -22.58
#